data_e6c0b62cc47becd6a0e38cb8a93594d0
#
_entry.id   e6c0b62cc47becd6a0e38cb8a93594d0
#
_cell.length_a   1.000
_cell.length_b   1.000
_cell.length_c   1.000
_cell.angle_alpha   90.00
_cell.angle_beta   90.00
_cell.angle_gamma   90.00
#
_symmetry.space_group_name_H-M   'P 1'
#
loop_
_entity.id
_entity.type
_entity.pdbx_description
1 polymer ?
#
loop_
_entity_poly.entity_id
_entity_poly.type
_entity_poly.pdbx_seq_one_letter_code
_entity_poly.pdbx_strand_id
1 'polypeptide(L)'
;MFYNEERWQEFRAEALNHEANRQETILNEWLDKIGYAEPVGYYLDTYHNVMEIYATRVGVLIGKGGIHVEELKKMLVEEYGRDFEVKFVEIRGGFVNV
;
A
#
# COMPACT_ATOMS: atom_id res chain seq x y z
N MET A 1 -18.17 22.40 -24.42
CA MET A 1 -18.63 21.22 -23.74
C MET A 1 -19.09 21.56 -22.35
N PHE A 2 -20.28 21.16 -22.02
CA PHE A 2 -20.80 21.41 -20.70
C PHE A 2 -20.32 20.35 -19.74
N TYR A 3 -19.80 20.84 -18.68
CA TYR A 3 -19.32 20.05 -17.60
C TYR A 3 -20.47 19.72 -16.65
N ASN A 4 -20.78 18.44 -16.52
CA ASN A 4 -21.82 17.99 -15.62
C ASN A 4 -21.16 17.58 -14.29
N GLU A 5 -21.50 18.29 -13.24
CA GLU A 5 -20.91 18.08 -11.93
C GLU A 5 -21.13 16.66 -11.38
N GLU A 6 -22.31 16.09 -11.57
CA GLU A 6 -22.59 14.71 -11.16
C GLU A 6 -21.68 13.71 -11.89
N ARG A 7 -21.54 13.92 -13.19
CA ARG A 7 -20.72 13.06 -14.02
C ARG A 7 -19.25 13.15 -13.67
N TRP A 8 -18.81 14.32 -13.31
CA TRP A 8 -17.45 14.54 -12.85
C TRP A 8 -17.19 13.81 -11.54
N GLN A 9 -18.16 13.84 -10.62
CA GLN A 9 -18.02 13.15 -9.35
C GLN A 9 -17.98 11.64 -9.56
N GLU A 10 -18.78 11.08 -10.45
CA GLU A 10 -18.73 9.66 -10.81
C GLU A 10 -17.36 9.30 -11.38
N PHE A 11 -16.86 10.08 -12.31
CA PHE A 11 -15.55 9.86 -12.92
C PHE A 11 -14.44 9.90 -11.86
N ARG A 12 -14.51 10.88 -10.98
CA ARG A 12 -13.54 11.03 -9.91
C ARG A 12 -13.58 9.86 -8.94
N ALA A 13 -14.76 9.40 -8.58
CA ALA A 13 -14.92 8.25 -7.70
C ALA A 13 -14.35 6.98 -8.33
N GLU A 14 -14.61 6.75 -9.61
CA GLU A 14 -14.04 5.60 -10.34
C GLU A 14 -12.52 5.67 -10.38
N ALA A 15 -11.96 6.84 -10.65
CA ALA A 15 -10.51 7.02 -10.69
C ALA A 15 -9.87 6.73 -9.33
N LEU A 16 -10.48 7.20 -8.25
CA LEU A 16 -9.99 6.96 -6.90
C LEU A 16 -10.09 5.48 -6.51
N ASN A 17 -11.20 4.84 -6.86
CA ASN A 17 -11.39 3.40 -6.60
C ASN A 17 -10.38 2.56 -7.37
N HIS A 18 -10.09 2.95 -8.61
CA HIS A 18 -9.13 2.23 -9.44
C HIS A 18 -7.73 2.30 -8.82
N GLU A 19 -7.33 3.46 -8.35
CA GLU A 19 -6.04 3.63 -7.67
C GLU A 19 -5.97 2.85 -6.36
N ALA A 20 -7.04 2.90 -5.55
CA ALA A 20 -7.10 2.15 -4.30
C ALA A 20 -6.99 0.65 -4.54
N ASN A 21 -7.68 0.12 -5.56
CA ASN A 21 -7.62 -1.29 -5.93
C ASN A 21 -6.22 -1.69 -6.37
N ARG A 22 -5.55 -0.83 -7.11
CA ARG A 22 -4.18 -1.05 -7.58
C ARG A 22 -3.21 -1.18 -6.40
N GLN A 23 -3.33 -0.28 -5.43
CA GLN A 23 -2.50 -0.31 -4.22
C GLN A 23 -2.75 -1.56 -3.39
N GLU A 24 -4.01 -1.91 -3.18
CA GLU A 24 -4.37 -3.11 -2.43
C GLU A 24 -3.88 -4.38 -3.11
N THR A 25 -3.97 -4.43 -4.43
CA THR A 25 -3.50 -5.59 -5.20
C THR A 25 -2.02 -5.82 -4.99
N ILE A 26 -1.21 -4.77 -5.08
CA ILE A 26 0.23 -4.86 -4.85
C ILE A 26 0.52 -5.37 -3.45
N LEU A 27 -0.12 -4.76 -2.45
CA LEU A 27 0.11 -5.12 -1.06
C LEU A 27 -0.30 -6.55 -0.78
N ASN A 28 -1.47 -6.96 -1.24
CA ASN A 28 -1.97 -8.33 -1.04
C ASN A 28 -1.10 -9.37 -1.73
N GLU A 29 -0.65 -9.11 -2.94
CA GLU A 29 0.26 -10.01 -3.64
C GLU A 29 1.57 -10.17 -2.87
N TRP A 30 2.09 -9.08 -2.34
CA TRP A 30 3.31 -9.13 -1.55
C TRP A 30 3.11 -9.91 -0.26
N LEU A 31 2.03 -9.63 0.48
CA LEU A 31 1.73 -10.34 1.72
C LEU A 31 1.53 -11.84 1.50
N ASP A 32 0.87 -12.22 0.42
CA ASP A 32 0.71 -13.63 0.04
C ASP A 32 2.05 -14.27 -0.27
N LYS A 33 2.91 -13.58 -0.97
CA LYS A 33 4.24 -14.05 -1.34
C LYS A 33 5.10 -14.36 -0.12
N ILE A 34 5.04 -13.51 0.89
CA ILE A 34 5.85 -13.70 2.10
C ILE A 34 5.14 -14.53 3.17
N GLY A 35 3.88 -14.89 2.95
CA GLY A 35 3.11 -15.72 3.87
C GLY A 35 2.63 -15.02 5.13
N TYR A 36 2.41 -13.71 5.05
CA TYR A 36 1.93 -12.92 6.19
C TYR A 36 0.41 -12.85 6.17
N ALA A 37 -0.24 -13.38 7.21
CA ALA A 37 -1.69 -13.53 7.28
C ALA A 37 -2.38 -12.55 8.23
N GLU A 38 -1.64 -11.78 9.01
CA GLU A 38 -2.24 -10.82 9.94
C GLU A 38 -2.66 -9.54 9.22
N PRO A 39 -3.64 -8.79 9.77
CA PRO A 39 -4.06 -7.53 9.17
C PRO A 39 -2.94 -6.51 9.10
N VAL A 40 -2.93 -5.74 8.02
CA VAL A 40 -1.95 -4.69 7.77
C VAL A 40 -2.68 -3.44 7.32
N GLY A 41 -2.34 -2.30 7.90
CA GLY A 41 -2.76 -1.02 7.40
C GLY A 41 -1.69 -0.41 6.52
N TYR A 42 -2.07 0.47 5.63
CA TYR A 42 -1.08 1.13 4.78
C TYR A 42 -1.53 2.52 4.36
N TYR A 43 -0.55 3.34 4.02
CA TYR A 43 -0.75 4.63 3.39
C TYR A 43 0.31 4.80 2.30
N LEU A 44 -0.13 5.05 1.08
CA LEU A 44 0.78 5.25 -0.04
C LEU A 44 0.69 6.69 -0.54
N ASP A 45 1.78 7.42 -0.37
CA ASP A 45 1.92 8.77 -0.85
C ASP A 45 2.67 8.75 -2.18
N THR A 46 1.93 8.79 -3.28
CA THR A 46 2.50 8.75 -4.62
C THR A 46 3.17 10.06 -5.02
N TYR A 47 2.85 11.13 -4.33
CA TYR A 47 3.47 12.43 -4.59
C TYR A 47 4.90 12.50 -4.03
N HIS A 48 5.10 11.96 -2.82
CA HIS A 48 6.41 11.94 -2.17
C HIS A 48 7.12 10.59 -2.31
N ASN A 49 6.52 9.62 -2.98
CA ASN A 49 7.07 8.29 -3.18
C ASN A 49 7.41 7.58 -1.86
N VAL A 50 6.47 7.62 -0.94
CA VAL A 50 6.61 6.97 0.37
C VAL A 50 5.42 6.04 0.59
N MET A 51 5.70 4.83 1.06
CA MET A 51 4.68 3.91 1.53
C MET A 51 4.90 3.64 3.02
N GLU A 52 3.86 3.87 3.82
CA GLU A 52 3.88 3.53 5.24
C GLU A 52 3.05 2.27 5.46
N ILE A 53 3.57 1.35 6.23
CA ILE A 53 2.89 0.10 6.55
C ILE A 53 2.77 -0.03 8.06
N TYR A 54 1.56 -0.30 8.52
CA TYR A 54 1.24 -0.44 9.93
C TYR A 54 0.91 -1.90 10.22
N ALA A 55 1.66 -2.53 11.10
CA ALA A 55 1.51 -3.95 11.38
C ALA A 55 1.96 -4.29 12.79
N THR A 56 1.53 -5.46 13.26
CA THR A 56 1.90 -5.96 14.60
C THR A 56 3.25 -6.67 14.62
N ARG A 57 3.70 -7.17 13.47
CA ARG A 57 4.96 -7.91 13.35
C ARG A 57 5.81 -7.35 12.22
N VAL A 58 6.31 -6.17 12.44
CA VAL A 58 7.10 -5.45 11.44
C VAL A 58 8.36 -6.23 11.03
N GLY A 59 9.01 -6.89 11.98
CA GLY A 59 10.21 -7.68 11.68
C GLY A 59 9.97 -8.77 10.65
N VAL A 60 8.80 -9.41 10.67
CA VAL A 60 8.44 -10.43 9.70
C VAL A 60 8.25 -9.80 8.30
N LEU A 61 7.65 -8.63 8.25
CA LEU A 61 7.43 -7.93 6.98
C LEU A 61 8.74 -7.47 6.35
N ILE A 62 9.69 -7.03 7.15
CA ILE A 62 11.01 -6.64 6.65
C ILE A 62 11.76 -7.87 6.14
N GLY A 63 11.68 -8.96 6.90
CA GLY A 63 12.40 -10.19 6.60
C GLY A 63 13.87 -10.12 6.93
N LYS A 64 14.51 -11.27 6.95
CA LYS A 64 15.93 -11.39 7.28
C LYS A 64 16.77 -10.66 6.23
N GLY A 65 17.57 -9.70 6.69
CA GLY A 65 18.38 -8.90 5.79
C GLY A 65 17.58 -7.98 4.88
N GLY A 66 16.30 -7.76 5.19
CA GLY A 66 15.45 -6.89 4.37
C GLY A 66 14.89 -7.54 3.11
N ILE A 67 14.96 -8.87 3.01
CA ILE A 67 14.56 -9.58 1.79
C ILE A 67 13.12 -9.34 1.37
N HIS A 68 12.20 -9.27 2.33
CA HIS A 68 10.78 -9.06 2.04
C HIS A 68 10.49 -7.62 1.60
N VAL A 69 11.08 -6.64 2.27
CA VAL A 69 10.85 -5.24 1.92
C VAL A 69 11.47 -4.91 0.56
N GLU A 70 12.60 -5.52 0.22
CA GLU A 70 13.20 -5.34 -1.11
C GLU A 70 12.29 -5.85 -2.21
N GLU A 71 11.60 -6.96 -1.98
CA GLU A 71 10.61 -7.50 -2.92
C GLU A 71 9.45 -6.52 -3.11
N LEU A 72 8.94 -5.93 -2.04
CA LEU A 72 7.88 -4.93 -2.14
C LEU A 72 8.34 -3.71 -2.94
N LYS A 73 9.55 -3.23 -2.70
CA LYS A 73 10.11 -2.11 -3.45
C LYS A 73 10.19 -2.40 -4.94
N LYS A 74 10.58 -3.62 -5.32
CA LYS A 74 10.59 -4.04 -6.72
C LYS A 74 9.20 -3.98 -7.33
N MET A 75 8.20 -4.48 -6.61
CA MET A 75 6.82 -4.48 -7.07
C MET A 75 6.31 -3.05 -7.28
N LEU A 76 6.68 -2.13 -6.39
CA LEU A 76 6.31 -0.74 -6.51
C LEU A 76 6.99 -0.06 -7.72
N VAL A 77 8.26 -0.36 -7.96
CA VAL A 77 8.97 0.15 -9.14
C VAL A 77 8.32 -0.35 -10.41
N GLU A 78 7.97 -1.62 -10.48
CA GLU A 78 7.31 -2.21 -11.66
C GLU A 78 5.97 -1.55 -11.94
N GLU A 79 5.21 -1.26 -10.91
CA GLU A 79 3.88 -0.68 -11.06
C GLU A 79 3.90 0.82 -11.34
N TYR A 80 4.75 1.56 -10.64
CA TYR A 80 4.75 3.03 -10.70
C TYR A 80 5.90 3.61 -11.52
N GLY A 81 6.88 2.81 -11.87
CA GLY A 81 8.03 3.27 -12.67
C GLY A 81 9.02 4.14 -11.92
N ARG A 82 9.00 4.11 -10.59
CA ARG A 82 9.90 4.92 -9.77
C ARG A 82 10.10 4.29 -8.40
N ASP A 83 11.18 4.67 -7.74
CA ASP A 83 11.53 4.14 -6.42
C ASP A 83 10.64 4.72 -5.32
N PHE A 84 10.34 3.89 -4.34
CA PHE A 84 9.58 4.27 -3.15
C PHE A 84 10.38 3.99 -1.90
N GLU A 85 10.25 4.88 -0.92
CA GLU A 85 10.69 4.61 0.43
C GLU A 85 9.56 3.86 1.15
N VAL A 86 9.90 2.77 1.83
CA VAL A 86 8.93 2.00 2.60
C VAL A 86 9.26 2.17 4.08
N LYS A 87 8.29 2.69 4.83
CA LYS A 87 8.40 2.89 6.27
C LYS A 87 7.46 1.96 7.00
N PHE A 88 7.89 1.43 8.12
CA PHE A 88 7.07 0.53 8.92
C PHE A 88 6.79 1.15 10.28
N VAL A 89 5.54 1.02 10.71
CA VAL A 89 5.10 1.43 12.04
C VAL A 89 4.56 0.22 12.75
N GLU A 90 5.17 -0.17 13.86
CA GLU A 90 4.69 -1.31 14.63
C GLU A 90 3.56 -0.89 15.55
N ILE A 91 2.46 -1.61 15.49
CA ILE A 91 1.29 -1.35 16.29
C ILE A 91 1.22 -2.37 17.41
N ARG A 92 1.19 -1.89 18.64
CA ARG A 92 1.06 -2.74 19.81
C ARG A 92 -0.40 -2.91 20.16
N GLY A 93 -0.80 -4.13 20.48
CA GLY A 93 -2.18 -4.43 20.82
C GLY A 93 -3.10 -4.57 19.62
N GLY A 94 -2.54 -4.62 18.42
CA GLY A 94 -3.30 -4.79 17.19
C GLY A 94 -4.04 -3.52 16.76
N PHE A 95 -4.92 -3.68 15.78
CA PHE A 95 -5.74 -2.58 15.27
C PHE A 95 -6.97 -2.42 16.14
N VAL A 96 -6.81 -1.75 17.25
CA VAL A 96 -7.90 -1.52 18.17
C VAL A 96 -8.57 -0.22 17.82
N ASN A 97 -9.85 -0.28 17.62
CA ASN A 97 -10.68 0.91 17.47
C ASN A 97 -11.04 1.44 18.83
N VAL A 98 -10.64 2.61 19.05
CA VAL A 98 -10.93 3.27 20.31
C VAL A 98 -12.12 4.18 20.13
#